data_aa361f87ab56c1176b5def719a9f99f1
#
_entry.id   aa361f87ab56c1176b5def719a9f99f1
#
_cell.length_a   1.000
_cell.length_b   1.000
_cell.length_c   1.000
_cell.angle_alpha   90.00
_cell.angle_beta   90.00
_cell.angle_gamma   90.00
#
_symmetry.space_group_name_H-M   'P 1'
#
loop_
_entity.id
_entity.type
_entity.pdbx_description
1 polymer ?
#
loop_
_entity_poly.entity_id
_entity_poly.type
_entity_poly.pdbx_seq_one_letter_code
_entity_poly.pdbx_strand_id
1 'polypeptide(L)'
;QEQIDMGRVTDEMTEEWWAKQTEELRKESYYPTERDVSVKKMFDLSKAFLRRWNYHYSESFLWARNCAYEYGKLSSLNDTVYPGEKHVFNGWKWQECKTYNYIMSGGETERWMPENVEDYGFQYHNAKHDAAFDAYRLINLWHKQ
;
A
#
# COMPACT_ATOMS: atom_id res chain seq x y z
N GLN A 1 16.88 8.90 -2.68
CA GLN A 1 17.68 9.63 -3.68
C GLN A 1 17.26 9.27 -5.11
N GLU A 2 17.14 7.98 -5.49
CA GLU A 2 16.74 7.55 -6.84
C GLU A 2 15.48 8.26 -7.35
N GLN A 3 14.44 8.39 -6.52
CA GLN A 3 13.19 9.04 -6.92
C GLN A 3 13.37 10.55 -7.12
N ILE A 4 14.21 11.21 -6.33
CA ILE A 4 14.57 12.63 -6.51
C ILE A 4 15.31 12.81 -7.83
N ASP A 5 16.25 11.93 -8.14
CA ASP A 5 17.01 11.94 -9.39
C ASP A 5 16.10 11.73 -10.62
N MET A 6 14.95 11.07 -10.43
CA MET A 6 13.87 10.94 -11.41
C MET A 6 12.95 12.17 -11.49
N GLY A 7 13.29 13.28 -10.83
CA GLY A 7 12.51 14.53 -10.83
C GLY A 7 11.34 14.54 -9.86
N ARG A 8 11.31 13.64 -8.88
CA ARG A 8 10.32 13.67 -7.79
C ARG A 8 10.71 14.73 -6.76
N VAL A 9 9.71 15.40 -6.23
CA VAL A 9 9.90 16.38 -5.16
C VAL A 9 9.46 15.80 -3.84
N THR A 10 10.10 16.24 -2.77
CA THR A 10 9.63 15.98 -1.41
C THR A 10 8.48 16.93 -1.07
N ASP A 11 7.61 16.52 -0.18
CA ASP A 11 6.53 17.34 0.35
C ASP A 11 6.87 17.72 1.80
N GLU A 12 7.03 19.01 2.03
CA GLU A 12 7.42 19.56 3.33
C GLU A 12 6.48 19.13 4.46
N MET A 13 5.18 19.11 4.21
CA MET A 13 4.19 18.66 5.21
C MET A 13 4.38 17.17 5.56
N THR A 14 4.71 16.36 4.58
CA THR A 14 5.01 14.92 4.79
C THR A 14 6.30 14.75 5.57
N GLU A 15 7.35 15.53 5.29
CA GLU A 15 8.60 15.49 6.03
C GLU A 15 8.41 15.92 7.48
N GLU A 16 7.67 17.00 7.73
CA GLU A 16 7.32 17.46 9.09
C GLU A 16 6.51 16.41 9.85
N TRP A 17 5.60 15.73 9.16
CA TRP A 17 4.81 14.65 9.76
C TRP A 17 5.72 13.48 10.19
N TRP A 18 6.66 13.06 9.33
CA TRP A 18 7.63 12.02 9.67
C TRP A 18 8.56 12.44 10.81
N ALA A 19 8.95 13.69 10.87
CA ALA A 19 9.78 14.21 11.96
C ALA A 19 9.13 14.07 13.35
N LYS A 20 7.81 14.02 13.42
CA LYS A 20 7.02 13.84 14.64
C LYS A 20 6.81 12.37 15.02
N GLN A 21 7.18 11.42 14.17
CA GLN A 21 7.03 10.00 14.46
C GLN A 21 8.14 9.48 15.37
N THR A 22 7.93 8.29 15.98
CA THR A 22 8.95 7.66 16.82
C THR A 22 10.18 7.29 16.00
N GLU A 23 11.32 7.21 16.66
CA GLU A 23 12.59 6.85 16.01
C GLU A 23 12.53 5.43 15.43
N GLU A 24 11.88 4.49 16.11
CA GLU A 24 11.68 3.11 15.64
C GLU A 24 10.90 3.10 14.33
N LEU A 25 9.79 3.83 14.26
CA LEU A 25 8.96 3.89 13.06
C LEU A 25 9.71 4.54 11.89
N ARG A 26 10.49 5.60 12.15
CA ARG A 26 11.31 6.24 11.12
C ARG A 26 12.39 5.31 10.58
N LYS A 27 13.04 4.53 11.44
CA LYS A 27 14.03 3.52 11.02
C LYS A 27 13.45 2.44 10.15
N GLU A 28 12.22 2.02 10.42
CA GLU A 28 11.58 0.94 9.66
C GLU A 28 10.92 1.40 8.35
N SER A 29 10.44 2.65 8.31
CA SER A 29 9.52 3.06 7.24
C SER A 29 9.93 4.31 6.48
N TYR A 30 10.87 5.12 7.00
CA TYR A 30 11.24 6.39 6.40
C TYR A 30 12.70 6.48 6.00
N TYR A 31 13.63 6.06 6.86
CA TYR A 31 15.04 6.13 6.53
C TYR A 31 15.47 5.04 5.55
N PRO A 32 16.31 5.38 4.57
CA PRO A 32 16.90 4.39 3.68
C PRO A 32 17.69 3.34 4.46
N THR A 33 17.59 2.11 4.01
CA THR A 33 18.29 0.95 4.57
C THR A 33 19.07 0.20 3.49
N GLU A 34 20.00 -0.67 3.89
CA GLU A 34 20.71 -1.56 2.96
C GLU A 34 19.79 -2.57 2.25
N ARG A 35 18.55 -2.72 2.75
CA ARG A 35 17.55 -3.62 2.17
C ARG A 35 16.72 -2.94 1.09
N ASP A 36 16.83 -1.63 0.95
CA ASP A 36 16.07 -0.90 -0.04
C ASP A 36 16.53 -1.28 -1.44
N VAL A 37 15.58 -1.36 -2.32
CA VAL A 37 15.81 -1.74 -3.70
C VAL A 37 15.46 -0.60 -4.65
N SER A 38 16.03 -0.60 -5.84
CA SER A 38 15.65 0.36 -6.86
C SER A 38 14.16 0.23 -7.21
N VAL A 39 13.57 1.30 -7.73
CA VAL A 39 12.17 1.32 -8.19
C VAL A 39 11.92 0.21 -9.22
N LYS A 40 12.86 0.01 -10.15
CA LYS A 40 12.80 -1.10 -11.12
C LYS A 40 12.75 -2.45 -10.43
N LYS A 41 13.64 -2.69 -9.47
CA LYS A 41 13.69 -3.95 -8.72
C LYS A 41 12.42 -4.18 -7.91
N MET A 42 11.83 -3.12 -7.34
CA MET A 42 10.53 -3.19 -6.65
C MET A 42 9.43 -3.72 -7.60
N PHE A 43 9.33 -3.20 -8.82
CA PHE A 43 8.36 -3.70 -9.79
C PHE A 43 8.64 -5.14 -10.22
N ASP A 44 9.90 -5.52 -10.42
CA ASP A 44 10.26 -6.90 -10.76
C ASP A 44 9.88 -7.89 -9.65
N LEU A 45 10.10 -7.50 -8.39
CA LEU A 45 9.68 -8.28 -7.23
C LEU A 45 8.16 -8.36 -7.12
N SER A 46 7.44 -7.26 -7.39
CA SER A 46 5.98 -7.24 -7.42
C SER A 46 5.42 -8.17 -8.50
N LYS A 47 5.99 -8.14 -9.71
CA LYS A 47 5.63 -9.09 -10.79
C LYS A 47 5.84 -10.54 -10.36
N ALA A 48 6.96 -10.84 -9.72
CA ALA A 48 7.27 -12.19 -9.24
C ALA A 48 6.31 -12.64 -8.13
N PHE A 49 6.00 -11.74 -7.18
CA PHE A 49 5.03 -11.99 -6.12
C PHE A 49 3.63 -12.29 -6.70
N LEU A 50 3.14 -11.44 -7.59
CA LEU A 50 1.82 -11.62 -8.21
C LEU A 50 1.71 -12.94 -8.96
N ARG A 51 2.76 -13.34 -9.71
CA ARG A 51 2.82 -14.64 -10.38
C ARG A 51 2.77 -15.81 -9.39
N ARG A 52 3.51 -15.72 -8.29
CA ARG A 52 3.51 -16.75 -7.24
C ARG A 52 2.14 -16.99 -6.64
N TRP A 53 1.33 -15.94 -6.53
CA TRP A 53 -0.01 -16.00 -5.95
C TRP A 53 -1.12 -16.09 -7.00
N ASN A 54 -0.79 -16.51 -8.24
CA ASN A 54 -1.74 -16.69 -9.32
C ASN A 54 -2.61 -15.44 -9.62
N TYR A 55 -2.01 -14.25 -9.53
CA TYR A 55 -2.69 -13.03 -9.90
C TYR A 55 -3.03 -13.04 -11.39
N HIS A 56 -4.32 -12.95 -11.70
CA HIS A 56 -4.83 -12.81 -13.07
C HIS A 56 -5.16 -11.35 -13.34
N TYR A 57 -4.42 -10.72 -14.24
CA TYR A 57 -4.52 -9.28 -14.53
C TYR A 57 -5.95 -8.80 -14.83
N SER A 58 -6.79 -9.63 -15.45
CA SER A 58 -8.18 -9.31 -15.81
C SER A 58 -9.23 -9.74 -14.77
N GLU A 59 -8.87 -10.59 -13.81
CA GLU A 59 -9.83 -11.24 -12.90
C GLU A 59 -9.60 -10.91 -11.45
N SER A 60 -8.34 -10.74 -11.05
CA SER A 60 -7.97 -10.47 -9.66
C SER A 60 -8.15 -8.99 -9.32
N PHE A 61 -8.58 -8.72 -8.09
CA PHE A 61 -8.65 -7.38 -7.53
C PHE A 61 -7.44 -7.05 -6.67
N LEU A 62 -7.08 -5.78 -6.67
CA LEU A 62 -6.05 -5.21 -5.80
C LEU A 62 -6.74 -4.26 -4.82
N TRP A 63 -6.48 -4.44 -3.56
CA TRP A 63 -7.06 -3.62 -2.51
C TRP A 63 -6.06 -2.60 -2.02
N ALA A 64 -6.50 -1.36 -1.88
CA ALA A 64 -5.69 -0.27 -1.38
C ALA A 64 -6.52 0.64 -0.47
N ARG A 65 -5.88 1.31 0.47
CA ARG A 65 -6.55 2.22 1.40
C ARG A 65 -7.09 3.47 0.70
N ASN A 66 -6.35 3.98 -0.26
CA ASN A 66 -6.72 5.12 -1.10
C ASN A 66 -6.32 4.83 -2.55
N CYS A 67 -7.22 4.18 -3.29
CA CYS A 67 -6.92 3.69 -4.64
C CYS A 67 -6.43 4.78 -5.59
N ALA A 68 -7.04 5.94 -5.57
CA ALA A 68 -6.65 7.02 -6.49
C ALA A 68 -5.20 7.48 -6.24
N TYR A 69 -4.82 7.59 -4.97
CA TYR A 69 -3.48 8.02 -4.58
C TYR A 69 -2.43 6.94 -4.88
N GLU A 70 -2.66 5.72 -4.41
CA GLU A 70 -1.69 4.62 -4.55
C GLU A 70 -1.53 4.20 -6.01
N TYR A 71 -2.62 4.06 -6.75
CA TYR A 71 -2.55 3.77 -8.18
C TYR A 71 -1.84 4.89 -8.95
N GLY A 72 -2.17 6.15 -8.68
CA GLY A 72 -1.52 7.29 -9.35
C GLY A 72 -0.01 7.32 -9.14
N LYS A 73 0.45 7.06 -7.91
CA LYS A 73 1.87 6.98 -7.59
C LYS A 73 2.56 5.82 -8.30
N LEU A 74 2.00 4.62 -8.21
CA LEU A 74 2.58 3.42 -8.82
C LEU A 74 2.55 3.50 -10.36
N SER A 75 1.47 4.03 -10.95
CA SER A 75 1.36 4.24 -12.38
C SER A 75 2.45 5.18 -12.88
N SER A 76 2.60 6.34 -12.24
CA SER A 76 3.63 7.31 -12.59
C SER A 76 5.06 6.78 -12.45
N LEU A 77 5.33 5.95 -11.43
CA LEU A 77 6.62 5.27 -11.28
C LEU A 77 6.83 4.21 -12.37
N ASN A 78 5.77 3.45 -12.70
CA ASN A 78 5.84 2.45 -13.77
C ASN A 78 6.16 3.09 -15.11
N ASP A 79 5.53 4.20 -15.47
CA ASP A 79 5.78 4.93 -16.72
C ASP A 79 7.22 5.48 -16.80
N THR A 80 7.78 5.86 -15.66
CA THR A 80 9.17 6.32 -15.59
C THR A 80 10.17 5.18 -15.83
N VAL A 81 9.90 4.00 -15.24
CA VAL A 81 10.84 2.86 -15.27
C VAL A 81 10.65 1.97 -16.52
N TYR A 82 9.41 1.88 -17.00
CA TYR A 82 9.01 1.06 -18.15
C TYR A 82 8.18 1.89 -19.14
N PRO A 83 8.78 2.88 -19.79
CA PRO A 83 8.05 3.79 -20.68
C PRO A 83 7.41 3.02 -21.85
N GLY A 84 6.10 3.16 -22.00
CA GLY A 84 5.33 2.50 -23.05
C GLY A 84 5.01 1.02 -22.81
N GLU A 85 5.43 0.45 -21.69
CA GLU A 85 5.05 -0.91 -21.32
C GLU A 85 3.72 -0.94 -20.57
N LYS A 86 3.07 -2.10 -20.59
CA LYS A 86 1.85 -2.34 -19.82
C LYS A 86 2.14 -2.26 -18.33
N HIS A 87 1.30 -1.53 -17.62
CA HIS A 87 1.42 -1.41 -16.17
C HIS A 87 1.35 -2.79 -15.49
N VAL A 88 2.15 -2.94 -14.44
CA VAL A 88 2.18 -4.18 -13.62
C VAL A 88 0.81 -4.45 -13.00
N PHE A 89 0.11 -3.40 -12.62
CA PHE A 89 -1.19 -3.45 -11.98
C PHE A 89 -2.28 -2.94 -12.91
N ASN A 90 -3.42 -3.67 -12.98
CA ASN A 90 -4.56 -3.23 -13.77
C ASN A 90 -5.35 -2.15 -13.03
N GLY A 91 -5.35 -0.93 -13.57
CA GLY A 91 -6.02 0.22 -12.97
C GLY A 91 -7.53 0.03 -12.72
N TRP A 92 -8.20 -0.78 -13.54
CA TRP A 92 -9.63 -1.08 -13.39
C TRP A 92 -9.96 -2.10 -12.31
N LYS A 93 -8.95 -2.75 -11.74
CA LYS A 93 -9.09 -3.81 -10.73
C LYS A 93 -8.75 -3.35 -9.32
N TRP A 94 -8.52 -2.08 -9.13
CA TRP A 94 -8.30 -1.52 -7.80
C TRP A 94 -9.62 -1.34 -7.05
N GLN A 95 -9.62 -1.77 -5.80
CA GLN A 95 -10.74 -1.64 -4.87
C GLN A 95 -10.28 -0.85 -3.64
N GLU A 96 -11.16 0.00 -3.12
CA GLU A 96 -10.84 0.84 -1.98
C GLU A 96 -11.28 0.21 -0.66
N CYS A 97 -10.31 -0.08 0.21
CA CYS A 97 -10.53 -0.68 1.51
C CYS A 97 -11.45 0.18 2.40
N LYS A 98 -11.26 1.50 2.41
CA LYS A 98 -12.07 2.41 3.24
C LYS A 98 -13.54 2.36 2.88
N THR A 99 -13.86 2.47 1.60
CA THR A 99 -15.23 2.44 1.10
C THR A 99 -15.89 1.11 1.40
N TYR A 100 -15.18 0.01 1.15
CA TYR A 100 -15.69 -1.32 1.47
C TYR A 100 -15.95 -1.47 2.98
N ASN A 101 -14.99 -1.12 3.82
CA ASN A 101 -15.12 -1.19 5.26
C ASN A 101 -16.32 -0.36 5.76
N TYR A 102 -16.51 0.85 5.22
CA TYR A 102 -17.64 1.70 5.57
C TYR A 102 -19.00 1.06 5.24
N ILE A 103 -19.12 0.51 4.03
CA ILE A 103 -20.37 -0.14 3.59
C ILE A 103 -20.65 -1.40 4.43
N MET A 104 -19.64 -2.23 4.62
CA MET A 104 -19.79 -3.54 5.27
C MET A 104 -19.96 -3.45 6.79
N SER A 105 -19.52 -2.36 7.41
CA SER A 105 -19.75 -2.08 8.83
C SER A 105 -21.07 -1.39 9.13
N GLY A 106 -21.93 -1.21 8.11
CA GLY A 106 -23.21 -0.52 8.28
C GLY A 106 -23.10 1.00 8.44
N GLY A 107 -22.04 1.60 7.88
CA GLY A 107 -21.77 3.04 7.95
C GLY A 107 -20.90 3.44 9.16
N GLU A 108 -20.47 2.49 9.96
CA GLU A 108 -19.40 2.74 10.93
C GLU A 108 -18.09 2.99 10.18
N THR A 109 -17.53 4.14 10.42
CA THR A 109 -16.38 4.66 9.70
C THR A 109 -15.10 3.88 9.97
N GLU A 110 -13.97 4.48 9.62
CA GLU A 110 -12.59 4.01 9.79
C GLU A 110 -12.26 3.41 11.18
N ARG A 111 -13.14 3.53 12.16
CA ARG A 111 -12.97 3.06 13.55
C ARG A 111 -13.38 1.61 13.79
N TRP A 112 -14.05 0.96 12.81
CA TRP A 112 -14.35 -0.45 13.02
C TRP A 112 -13.06 -1.26 13.12
N MET A 113 -12.91 -1.93 14.27
CA MET A 113 -11.75 -2.73 14.60
C MET A 113 -12.20 -4.17 14.85
N PRO A 114 -11.52 -5.17 14.27
CA PRO A 114 -11.76 -6.56 14.64
C PRO A 114 -11.47 -6.78 16.14
N GLU A 115 -12.15 -7.73 16.74
CA GLU A 115 -11.79 -8.19 18.08
C GLU A 115 -10.36 -8.74 18.08
N ASN A 116 -9.66 -8.54 19.18
CA ASN A 116 -8.29 -9.01 19.41
C ASN A 116 -7.23 -8.49 18.41
N VAL A 117 -7.49 -7.38 17.73
CA VAL A 117 -6.51 -6.80 16.81
C VAL A 117 -5.17 -6.46 17.49
N GLU A 118 -5.21 -6.12 18.76
CA GLU A 118 -4.06 -5.79 19.58
C GLU A 118 -3.10 -6.98 19.78
N ASP A 119 -3.62 -8.19 19.75
CA ASP A 119 -2.84 -9.43 19.89
C ASP A 119 -1.88 -9.67 18.71
N TYR A 120 -2.11 -9.00 17.57
CA TYR A 120 -1.29 -9.12 16.37
C TYR A 120 -0.11 -8.16 16.32
N GLY A 121 0.01 -7.25 17.28
CA GLY A 121 1.14 -6.32 17.38
C GLY A 121 1.31 -5.40 16.17
N PHE A 122 0.21 -4.96 15.54
CA PHE A 122 0.28 -4.04 14.42
C PHE A 122 0.83 -2.68 14.83
N GLN A 123 1.81 -2.21 14.09
CA GLN A 123 2.39 -0.89 14.24
C GLN A 123 1.83 0.02 13.13
N TYR A 124 1.08 1.04 13.52
CA TYR A 124 0.54 2.02 12.58
C TYR A 124 1.65 2.76 11.83
N HIS A 125 1.36 3.13 10.59
CA HIS A 125 2.28 3.81 9.67
C HIS A 125 3.49 2.98 9.21
N ASN A 126 3.56 1.71 9.60
CA ASN A 126 4.40 0.73 8.94
C ASN A 126 3.63 0.14 7.77
N ALA A 127 4.06 0.36 6.54
CA ALA A 127 3.32 0.00 5.33
C ALA A 127 2.94 -1.49 5.26
N LYS A 128 3.82 -2.38 5.76
CA LYS A 128 3.55 -3.82 5.83
C LYS A 128 2.44 -4.12 6.85
N HIS A 129 2.49 -3.49 8.02
CA HIS A 129 1.50 -3.68 9.07
C HIS A 129 0.16 -3.06 8.68
N ASP A 130 0.17 -1.88 8.08
CA ASP A 130 -1.04 -1.22 7.57
C ASP A 130 -1.74 -2.09 6.51
N ALA A 131 -0.99 -2.67 5.57
CA ALA A 131 -1.55 -3.56 4.56
C ALA A 131 -2.10 -4.86 5.17
N ALA A 132 -1.38 -5.46 6.11
CA ALA A 132 -1.83 -6.67 6.82
C ALA A 132 -3.08 -6.38 7.65
N PHE A 133 -3.15 -5.24 8.30
CA PHE A 133 -4.30 -4.82 9.09
C PHE A 133 -5.54 -4.57 8.21
N ASP A 134 -5.38 -3.89 7.09
CA ASP A 134 -6.48 -3.71 6.14
C ASP A 134 -6.99 -5.04 5.58
N ALA A 135 -6.09 -5.97 5.24
CA ALA A 135 -6.47 -7.31 4.80
C ALA A 135 -7.23 -8.08 5.90
N TYR A 136 -6.76 -8.00 7.15
CA TYR A 136 -7.42 -8.62 8.29
C TYR A 136 -8.84 -8.06 8.51
N ARG A 137 -9.02 -6.75 8.41
CA ARG A 137 -10.34 -6.09 8.50
C ARG A 137 -11.28 -6.57 7.39
N LEU A 138 -10.82 -6.58 6.14
CA LEU A 138 -11.61 -7.03 5.00
C LEU A 138 -12.08 -8.49 5.16
N ILE A 139 -11.18 -9.38 5.58
CA ILE A 139 -11.49 -10.79 5.80
C ILE A 139 -12.56 -10.96 6.90
N ASN A 140 -12.38 -10.26 8.03
CA ASN A 140 -13.35 -10.33 9.12
C ASN A 140 -14.73 -9.80 8.73
N LEU A 141 -14.80 -8.71 7.99
CA LEU A 141 -16.07 -8.17 7.50
C LEU A 141 -16.74 -9.09 6.48
N TRP A 142 -15.95 -9.74 5.64
CA TRP A 142 -16.47 -10.73 4.69
C TRP A 142 -17.12 -11.93 5.37
N HIS A 143 -16.53 -12.42 6.45
CA HIS A 143 -17.06 -13.59 7.20
C HIS A 143 -18.22 -13.26 8.15
N LYS A 144 -18.55 -11.99 8.37
CA LYS A 144 -19.70 -11.57 9.18
C LYS A 144 -21.03 -11.56 8.40
N GLN A 145 -21.00 -11.79 7.09
CA GLN A 145 -22.18 -11.94 6.24
C GLN A 145 -22.67 -13.37 6.21
#